data_2f7e68434005f4256f7369cf6bc06f76
#
_entry.id   2f7e68434005f4256f7369cf6bc06f76
#
_cell.length_a   1.000
_cell.length_b   1.000
_cell.length_c   1.000
_cell.angle_alpha   90.00
_cell.angle_beta   90.00
_cell.angle_gamma   90.00
#
_symmetry.space_group_name_H-M   'P 1'
#
loop_
_entity.id
_entity.type
_entity.pdbx_description
1 polymer ?
#
loop_
_entity_poly.entity_id
_entity_poly.type
_entity_poly.pdbx_seq_one_letter_code
_entity_poly.pdbx_strand_id
1 'polypeptide(L)'
;MAKGFTVKATAPKPKKTEDWDIAAIKERMRGKTIVFCLPGRGCSFIFLKNFVQLCFDMVQNGMSIQISQDYSSMVNFARCKCLGANVLRGPDQIPWDGKLQYDYQLWIDSDIVFSTEKFWQLCDLAFPAEAVEDETKKREITAGWYMTEDGRTTSVAHWLEEDDFRNNGGVM
;
A
#
# COMPACT_ATOMS: atom_id res chain seq x y z
N MET A 1 -34.51 -2.69 21.85
CA MET A 1 -34.05 -1.46 21.18
C MET A 1 -32.54 -1.50 21.13
N ALA A 2 -31.96 -1.78 19.94
CA ALA A 2 -30.52 -1.83 19.75
C ALA A 2 -30.01 -0.39 19.53
N LYS A 3 -29.07 0.08 20.36
CA LYS A 3 -28.43 1.38 20.22
C LYS A 3 -27.43 1.27 19.03
N GLY A 4 -27.74 1.96 17.94
CA GLY A 4 -26.83 2.06 16.79
C GLY A 4 -25.55 2.80 17.18
N PHE A 5 -24.40 2.20 16.90
CA PHE A 5 -23.08 2.82 17.01
C PHE A 5 -22.87 3.68 15.76
N THR A 6 -22.85 5.00 15.93
CA THR A 6 -22.48 5.90 14.83
C THR A 6 -20.99 6.19 14.93
N VAL A 7 -20.18 5.54 14.12
CA VAL A 7 -18.77 5.90 13.97
C VAL A 7 -18.70 7.08 12.99
N LYS A 8 -18.51 8.29 13.51
CA LYS A 8 -18.13 9.44 12.68
C LYS A 8 -16.64 9.33 12.36
N ALA A 9 -16.32 8.69 11.27
CA ALA A 9 -14.99 8.76 10.69
C ALA A 9 -14.81 10.18 10.09
N THR A 10 -14.21 11.09 10.85
CA THR A 10 -13.65 12.32 10.27
C THR A 10 -12.41 11.92 9.50
N ALA A 11 -12.56 11.74 8.17
CA ALA A 11 -11.40 11.59 7.31
C ALA A 11 -10.45 12.77 7.53
N PRO A 12 -9.16 12.55 7.77
CA PRO A 12 -8.20 13.64 7.89
C PRO A 12 -8.23 14.45 6.58
N LYS A 13 -8.25 15.78 6.70
CA LYS A 13 -8.18 16.66 5.52
C LYS A 13 -6.93 16.29 4.71
N PRO A 14 -7.04 16.14 3.37
CA PRO A 14 -5.87 15.86 2.56
C PRO A 14 -4.82 16.97 2.76
N LYS A 15 -3.60 16.59 3.15
CA LYS A 15 -2.47 17.52 3.18
C LYS A 15 -2.19 17.99 1.75
N LYS A 16 -1.95 19.29 1.57
CA LYS A 16 -1.46 19.81 0.28
C LYS A 16 -0.05 19.27 0.02
N THR A 17 0.34 19.16 -1.23
CA THR A 17 1.66 18.64 -1.65
C THR A 17 2.84 19.40 -1.03
N GLU A 18 2.63 20.64 -0.63
CA GLU A 18 3.61 21.53 0.02
C GLU A 18 3.85 21.21 1.51
N ASP A 19 3.01 20.37 2.12
CA ASP A 19 3.03 20.10 3.57
C ASP A 19 3.85 18.84 3.93
N TRP A 20 4.53 18.20 2.95
CA TRP A 20 5.26 16.96 3.19
C TRP A 20 6.77 17.21 3.35
N ASP A 21 7.28 17.07 4.56
CA ASP A 21 8.72 17.05 4.81
C ASP A 21 9.30 15.66 4.47
N ILE A 22 9.67 15.50 3.20
CA ILE A 22 10.24 14.24 2.69
C ILE A 22 11.54 13.87 3.42
N ALA A 23 12.35 14.84 3.85
CA ALA A 23 13.59 14.57 4.57
C ALA A 23 13.30 13.97 5.95
N ALA A 24 12.35 14.51 6.68
CA ALA A 24 11.92 13.96 7.97
C ALA A 24 11.27 12.58 7.82
N ILE A 25 10.49 12.35 6.74
CA ILE A 25 9.93 11.03 6.45
C ILE A 25 11.03 10.01 6.19
N LYS A 26 12.01 10.36 5.36
CA LYS A 26 13.17 9.52 5.06
C LYS A 26 13.95 9.14 6.32
N GLU A 27 14.15 10.09 7.23
CA GLU A 27 14.85 9.82 8.48
C GLU A 27 14.10 8.81 9.36
N ARG A 28 12.76 8.93 9.48
CA ARG A 28 11.95 7.96 10.23
C ARG A 28 11.97 6.56 9.62
N MET A 29 12.11 6.47 8.30
CA MET A 29 12.14 5.20 7.58
C MET A 29 13.53 4.56 7.52
N ARG A 30 14.58 5.26 7.94
CA ARG A 30 15.94 4.75 7.97
C ARG A 30 16.03 3.44 8.78
N GLY A 31 16.74 2.46 8.25
CA GLY A 31 16.92 1.14 8.88
C GLY A 31 15.70 0.21 8.75
N LYS A 32 14.58 0.68 8.20
CA LYS A 32 13.41 -0.17 7.98
C LYS A 32 13.59 -1.09 6.78
N THR A 33 12.96 -2.24 6.86
CA THR A 33 12.92 -3.23 5.78
C THR A 33 11.53 -3.24 5.14
N ILE A 34 11.47 -3.08 3.82
CA ILE A 34 10.24 -3.22 3.05
C ILE A 34 10.34 -4.43 2.13
N VAL A 35 9.29 -5.26 2.11
CA VAL A 35 9.09 -6.27 1.08
C VAL A 35 8.09 -5.77 0.06
N PHE A 36 8.51 -5.69 -1.20
CA PHE A 36 7.65 -5.40 -2.33
C PHE A 36 7.03 -6.69 -2.85
N CYS A 37 5.71 -6.75 -2.88
CA CYS A 37 4.96 -7.82 -3.51
C CYS A 37 4.45 -7.35 -4.88
N LEU A 38 4.97 -7.94 -5.93
CA LEU A 38 4.73 -7.54 -7.32
C LEU A 38 4.01 -8.67 -8.07
N PRO A 39 2.66 -8.77 -7.97
CA PRO A 39 1.93 -9.79 -8.69
C PRO A 39 1.88 -9.43 -10.19
N GLY A 40 2.40 -10.31 -11.06
CA GLY A 40 2.36 -10.06 -12.49
C GLY A 40 3.42 -10.82 -13.29
N ARG A 41 3.24 -10.89 -14.60
CA ARG A 41 4.22 -11.52 -15.54
C ARG A 41 5.36 -10.61 -15.94
N GLY A 42 5.12 -9.31 -15.93
CA GLY A 42 6.03 -8.30 -16.41
C GLY A 42 5.49 -6.93 -16.08
N CYS A 43 6.23 -5.92 -16.45
CA CYS A 43 5.86 -4.53 -16.19
C CYS A 43 6.21 -3.65 -17.40
N SER A 44 5.64 -2.45 -17.43
CA SER A 44 6.02 -1.43 -18.40
C SER A 44 7.43 -0.88 -18.10
N PHE A 45 8.11 -0.36 -19.11
CA PHE A 45 9.40 0.32 -18.90
C PHE A 45 9.27 1.57 -18.03
N ILE A 46 8.10 2.22 -18.00
CA ILE A 46 7.83 3.36 -17.13
C ILE A 46 7.80 2.88 -15.67
N PHE A 47 7.06 1.80 -15.40
CA PHE A 47 7.06 1.16 -14.08
C PHE A 47 8.48 0.79 -13.65
N LEU A 48 9.20 0.05 -14.50
CA LEU A 48 10.56 -0.41 -14.19
C LEU A 48 11.50 0.76 -13.85
N LYS A 49 11.49 1.82 -14.66
CA LYS A 49 12.29 3.02 -14.40
C LYS A 49 12.00 3.62 -13.03
N ASN A 50 10.72 3.84 -12.72
CA ASN A 50 10.30 4.46 -11.46
C ASN A 50 10.61 3.56 -10.26
N PHE A 51 10.40 2.24 -10.41
CA PHE A 51 10.69 1.26 -9.38
C PHE A 51 12.19 1.18 -9.07
N VAL A 52 13.04 1.11 -10.10
CA VAL A 52 14.50 1.11 -9.91
C VAL A 52 14.97 2.41 -9.26
N GLN A 53 14.45 3.57 -9.68
CA GLN A 53 14.77 4.85 -9.08
C GLN A 53 14.36 4.90 -7.60
N LEU A 54 13.18 4.37 -7.26
CA LEU A 54 12.73 4.24 -5.88
C LEU A 54 13.68 3.34 -5.08
N CYS A 55 14.03 2.17 -5.60
CA CYS A 55 14.95 1.25 -4.92
C CYS A 55 16.29 1.91 -4.60
N PHE A 56 16.88 2.65 -5.55
CA PHE A 56 18.12 3.40 -5.30
C PHE A 56 17.94 4.44 -4.21
N ASP A 57 16.87 5.22 -4.23
CA ASP A 57 16.62 6.25 -3.23
C ASP A 57 16.42 5.65 -1.84
N MET A 58 15.72 4.52 -1.73
CA MET A 58 15.53 3.80 -0.47
C MET A 58 16.86 3.26 0.10
N VAL A 59 17.66 2.59 -0.74
CA VAL A 59 18.97 2.04 -0.30
C VAL A 59 19.92 3.15 0.11
N GLN A 60 19.97 4.25 -0.64
CA GLN A 60 20.76 5.43 -0.27
C GLN A 60 20.31 6.04 1.07
N ASN A 61 19.03 5.90 1.39
CA ASN A 61 18.47 6.31 2.67
C ASN A 61 18.74 5.31 3.81
N GLY A 62 19.42 4.20 3.55
CA GLY A 62 19.74 3.17 4.56
C GLY A 62 18.59 2.21 4.86
N MET A 63 17.60 2.08 3.96
CA MET A 63 16.55 1.08 4.05
C MET A 63 16.99 -0.23 3.42
N SER A 64 16.39 -1.33 3.87
CA SER A 64 16.54 -2.66 3.26
C SER A 64 15.32 -2.96 2.37
N ILE A 65 15.58 -3.56 1.22
CA ILE A 65 14.56 -3.90 0.23
C ILE A 65 14.57 -5.40 -0.02
N GLN A 66 13.40 -5.98 -0.05
CA GLN A 66 13.18 -7.33 -0.52
C GLN A 66 12.08 -7.31 -1.58
N ILE A 67 12.18 -8.17 -2.58
CA ILE A 67 11.23 -8.23 -3.68
C ILE A 67 10.70 -9.65 -3.79
N SER A 68 9.39 -9.78 -3.73
CA SER A 68 8.68 -11.02 -4.00
C SER A 68 7.79 -10.82 -5.21
N GLN A 69 7.99 -11.63 -6.22
CA GLN A 69 7.25 -11.58 -7.47
C GLN A 69 6.76 -12.98 -7.81
N ASP A 70 5.51 -13.08 -8.18
CA ASP A 70 4.95 -14.30 -8.76
C ASP A 70 3.78 -13.97 -9.68
N TYR A 71 3.35 -14.95 -10.44
CA TYR A 71 2.28 -14.82 -11.41
C TYR A 71 1.27 -15.97 -11.32
N SER A 72 0.02 -15.61 -11.55
CA SER A 72 -1.08 -16.53 -11.86
C SER A 72 -2.11 -15.80 -12.71
N SER A 73 -2.89 -16.55 -13.49
CA SER A 73 -4.04 -16.00 -14.23
C SER A 73 -5.15 -15.48 -13.30
N MET A 74 -5.16 -15.91 -12.05
CA MET A 74 -6.09 -15.46 -11.03
C MET A 74 -5.35 -14.60 -10.00
N VAL A 75 -5.85 -13.39 -9.74
CA VAL A 75 -5.22 -12.39 -8.88
C VAL A 75 -4.99 -12.90 -7.45
N ASN A 76 -5.96 -13.58 -6.86
CA ASN A 76 -5.85 -14.15 -5.52
C ASN A 76 -4.73 -15.22 -5.44
N PHE A 77 -4.57 -16.03 -6.48
CA PHE A 77 -3.47 -17.01 -6.55
C PHE A 77 -2.12 -16.32 -6.73
N ALA A 78 -2.03 -15.29 -7.59
CA ALA A 78 -0.80 -14.53 -7.78
C ALA A 78 -0.36 -13.89 -6.45
N ARG A 79 -1.29 -13.23 -5.74
CA ARG A 79 -1.00 -12.62 -4.44
C ARG A 79 -0.60 -13.65 -3.39
N CYS A 80 -1.29 -14.78 -3.32
CA CYS A 80 -0.92 -15.87 -2.40
C CYS A 80 0.52 -16.35 -2.66
N LYS A 81 0.88 -16.57 -3.93
CA LYS A 81 2.23 -16.99 -4.32
C LYS A 81 3.30 -15.95 -3.99
N CYS A 82 3.01 -14.64 -4.17
CA CYS A 82 3.92 -13.58 -3.73
C CYS A 82 4.23 -13.65 -2.22
N LEU A 83 3.34 -14.22 -1.42
CA LEU A 83 3.57 -14.48 0.00
C LEU A 83 4.31 -15.81 0.28
N GLY A 84 4.70 -16.54 -0.76
CA GLY A 84 5.24 -17.90 -0.60
C GLY A 84 4.21 -18.90 -0.09
N ALA A 85 2.92 -18.56 -0.18
CA ALA A 85 1.82 -19.38 0.29
C ALA A 85 1.10 -20.09 -0.87
N ASN A 86 0.19 -21.00 -0.53
CA ASN A 86 -0.60 -21.76 -1.49
C ASN A 86 -2.08 -21.73 -1.09
N VAL A 87 -2.92 -21.14 -1.94
CA VAL A 87 -4.37 -21.00 -1.73
C VAL A 87 -5.05 -22.34 -1.35
N LEU A 88 -4.52 -23.45 -1.85
CA LEU A 88 -5.09 -24.78 -1.60
C LEU A 88 -4.75 -25.39 -0.24
N ARG A 89 -3.84 -24.78 0.52
CA ARG A 89 -3.43 -25.29 1.86
C ARG A 89 -4.28 -24.76 3.01
N GLY A 90 -5.23 -23.85 2.75
CA GLY A 90 -6.07 -23.26 3.79
C GLY A 90 -5.51 -21.94 4.37
N PRO A 91 -6.18 -21.32 5.34
CA PRO A 91 -5.89 -19.97 5.83
C PRO A 91 -4.72 -19.88 6.83
N ASP A 92 -4.30 -20.98 7.44
CA ASP A 92 -3.34 -20.97 8.56
C ASP A 92 -1.87 -20.91 8.11
N GLN A 93 -1.60 -20.23 7.00
CA GLN A 93 -0.26 -20.11 6.45
C GLN A 93 0.38 -18.80 6.90
N ILE A 94 1.66 -18.89 7.29
CA ILE A 94 2.48 -17.74 7.61
C ILE A 94 3.22 -17.31 6.32
N PRO A 95 3.17 -16.04 5.93
CA PRO A 95 3.91 -15.53 4.78
C PRO A 95 5.38 -15.94 4.83
N TRP A 96 5.90 -16.46 3.71
CA TRP A 96 7.28 -16.97 3.55
C TRP A 96 7.71 -17.95 4.65
N ASP A 97 6.78 -18.75 5.19
CA ASP A 97 6.98 -19.67 6.32
C ASP A 97 7.60 -18.97 7.57
N GLY A 98 7.38 -17.68 7.75
CA GLY A 98 7.95 -16.86 8.83
C GLY A 98 9.46 -16.60 8.72
N LYS A 99 10.09 -16.97 7.59
CA LYS A 99 11.56 -16.83 7.41
C LYS A 99 11.98 -15.41 7.01
N LEU A 100 11.06 -14.63 6.47
CA LEU A 100 11.32 -13.27 6.02
C LEU A 100 11.03 -12.27 7.14
N GLN A 101 12.02 -11.46 7.50
CA GLN A 101 11.84 -10.37 8.46
C GLN A 101 11.69 -9.04 7.72
N TYR A 102 10.63 -8.30 8.03
CA TYR A 102 10.33 -7.01 7.41
C TYR A 102 9.49 -6.16 8.35
N ASP A 103 9.58 -4.83 8.19
CA ASP A 103 8.74 -3.87 8.92
C ASP A 103 7.44 -3.57 8.15
N TYR A 104 7.54 -3.51 6.82
CA TYR A 104 6.41 -3.17 5.96
C TYR A 104 6.34 -4.08 4.73
N GLN A 105 5.12 -4.34 4.32
CA GLN A 105 4.80 -5.05 3.09
C GLN A 105 4.06 -4.10 2.16
N LEU A 106 4.56 -3.92 0.94
CA LEU A 106 3.96 -3.05 -0.05
C LEU A 106 3.57 -3.83 -1.30
N TRP A 107 2.29 -3.78 -1.64
CA TRP A 107 1.74 -4.33 -2.86
C TRP A 107 1.68 -3.27 -3.95
N ILE A 108 2.25 -3.56 -5.12
CA ILE A 108 2.17 -2.69 -6.29
C ILE A 108 1.87 -3.56 -7.50
N ASP A 109 0.75 -3.32 -8.17
CA ASP A 109 0.46 -3.96 -9.43
C ASP A 109 1.37 -3.39 -10.53
N SER A 110 1.78 -4.23 -11.47
CA SER A 110 2.87 -3.95 -12.43
C SER A 110 2.53 -2.89 -13.49
N ASP A 111 1.30 -2.42 -13.52
CA ASP A 111 0.78 -1.36 -14.40
C ASP A 111 0.62 0.00 -13.69
N ILE A 112 0.87 0.06 -12.39
CA ILE A 112 0.77 1.29 -11.61
C ILE A 112 1.98 2.19 -11.85
N VAL A 113 1.74 3.41 -12.29
CA VAL A 113 2.77 4.45 -12.44
C VAL A 113 2.77 5.33 -11.20
N PHE A 114 3.91 5.45 -10.56
CA PHE A 114 4.09 6.23 -9.33
C PHE A 114 5.41 7.01 -9.36
N SER A 115 5.52 8.02 -8.51
CA SER A 115 6.79 8.74 -8.28
C SER A 115 7.38 8.35 -6.92
N THR A 116 8.69 8.51 -6.77
CA THR A 116 9.39 8.32 -5.50
C THR A 116 8.81 9.20 -4.38
N GLU A 117 8.39 10.42 -4.71
CA GLU A 117 7.74 11.32 -3.77
C GLU A 117 6.42 10.74 -3.22
N LYS A 118 5.59 10.16 -4.10
CA LYS A 118 4.32 9.53 -3.68
C LYS A 118 4.54 8.32 -2.77
N PHE A 119 5.61 7.58 -2.99
CA PHE A 119 6.00 6.52 -2.08
C PHE A 119 6.32 7.05 -0.68
N TRP A 120 7.11 8.14 -0.57
CA TRP A 120 7.42 8.72 0.73
C TRP A 120 6.18 9.29 1.43
N GLN A 121 5.26 9.88 0.69
CA GLN A 121 3.97 10.31 1.23
C GLN A 121 3.15 9.12 1.79
N LEU A 122 3.17 7.98 1.10
CA LEU A 122 2.54 6.75 1.61
C LEU A 122 3.22 6.24 2.89
N CYS A 123 4.55 6.33 2.98
CA CYS A 123 5.29 6.00 4.18
C CYS A 123 4.89 6.87 5.38
N ASP A 124 4.70 8.19 5.18
CA ASP A 124 4.23 9.08 6.25
C ASP A 124 2.80 8.74 6.71
N LEU A 125 1.96 8.29 5.79
CA LEU A 125 0.62 7.82 6.15
C LEU A 125 0.67 6.53 6.96
N ALA A 126 1.58 5.61 6.65
CA ALA A 126 1.73 4.34 7.36
C ALA A 126 2.42 4.51 8.73
N PHE A 127 3.43 5.38 8.78
CA PHE A 127 4.25 5.66 9.95
C PHE A 127 4.39 7.17 10.14
N PRO A 128 3.34 7.85 10.62
CA PRO A 128 3.36 9.30 10.84
C PRO A 128 4.33 9.69 11.95
N ALA A 129 4.67 10.98 12.04
CA ALA A 129 5.65 11.47 13.01
C ALA A 129 5.26 11.12 14.46
N GLU A 130 3.97 11.17 14.77
CA GLU A 130 3.44 10.84 16.09
C GLU A 130 3.65 9.37 16.49
N ALA A 131 3.82 8.48 15.51
CA ALA A 131 4.05 7.05 15.75
C ALA A 131 5.47 6.73 16.21
N VAL A 132 6.38 7.71 16.19
CA VAL A 132 7.73 7.57 16.76
C VAL A 132 7.66 7.49 18.28
N GLU A 133 6.79 8.31 18.90
CA GLU A 133 6.61 8.38 20.35
C GLU A 133 5.47 7.47 20.82
N ASP A 134 4.47 7.23 19.98
CA ASP A 134 3.28 6.45 20.28
C ASP A 134 2.97 5.45 19.16
N GLU A 135 3.40 4.21 19.34
CA GLU A 135 3.19 3.14 18.35
C GLU A 135 1.72 2.89 18.02
N THR A 136 0.79 3.27 18.89
CA THR A 136 -0.64 3.13 18.60
C THR A 136 -1.12 4.03 17.47
N LYS A 137 -0.31 5.02 17.05
CA LYS A 137 -0.56 5.89 15.90
C LYS A 137 -0.09 5.27 14.57
N LYS A 138 0.69 4.20 14.62
CA LYS A 138 1.06 3.43 13.42
C LYS A 138 -0.20 2.84 12.79
N ARG A 139 -0.29 2.94 11.48
CA ARG A 139 -1.43 2.36 10.75
C ARG A 139 -1.06 0.99 10.23
N GLU A 140 -1.88 0.01 10.54
CA GLU A 140 -1.68 -1.37 10.11
C GLU A 140 -1.88 -1.52 8.59
N ILE A 141 -2.84 -0.77 8.02
CA ILE A 141 -3.14 -0.80 6.58
C ILE A 141 -3.27 0.63 6.07
N THR A 142 -2.51 0.94 5.03
CA THR A 142 -2.64 2.17 4.27
C THR A 142 -2.70 1.86 2.78
N ALA A 143 -3.46 2.63 2.02
CA ALA A 143 -3.56 2.49 0.59
C ALA A 143 -3.39 3.84 -0.10
N GLY A 144 -2.66 3.85 -1.20
CA GLY A 144 -2.70 4.92 -2.18
C GLY A 144 -3.87 4.69 -3.13
N TRP A 145 -4.33 5.75 -3.75
CA TRP A 145 -5.29 5.70 -4.84
C TRP A 145 -4.63 6.27 -6.10
N TYR A 146 -5.06 5.82 -7.25
CA TYR A 146 -4.47 6.20 -8.52
C TYR A 146 -5.56 6.57 -9.54
N MET A 147 -5.16 7.36 -10.52
CA MET A 147 -6.02 7.73 -11.64
C MET A 147 -5.91 6.68 -12.74
N THR A 148 -6.99 6.46 -13.47
CA THR A 148 -6.98 5.66 -14.68
C THR A 148 -6.17 6.36 -15.78
N GLU A 149 -5.83 5.65 -16.85
CA GLU A 149 -4.98 6.14 -17.94
C GLU A 149 -5.51 7.44 -18.59
N ASP A 150 -6.83 7.65 -18.55
CA ASP A 150 -7.46 8.87 -19.06
C ASP A 150 -7.17 10.13 -18.21
N GLY A 151 -6.58 9.95 -17.02
CA GLY A 151 -6.27 11.03 -16.09
C GLY A 151 -7.48 11.77 -15.51
N ARG A 152 -8.69 11.22 -15.68
CA ARG A 152 -9.95 11.86 -15.28
C ARG A 152 -10.70 11.10 -14.21
N THR A 153 -10.55 9.79 -14.20
CA THR A 153 -11.24 8.91 -13.26
C THR A 153 -10.25 8.28 -12.29
N THR A 154 -10.72 7.96 -11.11
CA THR A 154 -9.97 7.19 -10.12
C THR A 154 -10.49 5.77 -10.10
N SER A 155 -9.60 4.81 -9.94
CA SER A 155 -9.97 3.39 -9.87
C SER A 155 -10.63 3.01 -8.55
N VAL A 156 -10.72 3.95 -7.62
CA VAL A 156 -11.27 3.71 -6.30
C VAL A 156 -12.67 4.24 -6.23
N ALA A 157 -13.52 3.43 -5.66
CA ALA A 157 -14.93 3.61 -5.43
C ALA A 157 -15.44 5.06 -5.38
N HIS A 158 -16.52 5.33 -6.06
CA HIS A 158 -17.31 6.51 -5.78
C HIS A 158 -17.74 6.49 -4.32
N TRP A 159 -17.59 7.62 -3.64
CA TRP A 159 -18.18 7.78 -2.34
C TRP A 159 -19.70 7.81 -2.53
N LEU A 160 -20.38 6.74 -2.14
CA LEU A 160 -21.83 6.69 -2.15
C LEU A 160 -22.33 7.16 -0.79
N GLU A 161 -23.38 7.98 -0.82
CA GLU A 161 -24.15 8.24 0.38
C GLU A 161 -24.73 6.93 0.92
N GLU A 162 -24.90 6.82 2.24
CA GLU A 162 -25.33 5.57 2.89
C GLU A 162 -26.66 5.04 2.32
N ASP A 163 -27.56 5.94 1.98
CA ASP A 163 -28.86 5.58 1.39
C ASP A 163 -28.72 5.02 -0.03
N ASP A 164 -27.83 5.58 -0.84
CA ASP A 164 -27.56 5.08 -2.19
C ASP A 164 -26.90 3.70 -2.14
N PHE A 165 -25.97 3.49 -1.21
CA PHE A 165 -25.34 2.19 -1.01
C PHE A 165 -26.36 1.12 -0.59
N ARG A 166 -27.28 1.44 0.33
CA ARG A 166 -28.33 0.53 0.78
C ARG A 166 -29.32 0.21 -0.32
N ASN A 167 -29.73 1.21 -1.09
CA ASN A 167 -30.72 1.06 -2.17
C ASN A 167 -30.19 0.23 -3.34
N ASN A 168 -28.88 0.26 -3.58
CA ASN A 168 -28.22 -0.52 -4.63
C ASN A 168 -27.73 -1.90 -4.16
N GLY A 169 -28.14 -2.34 -2.95
CA GLY A 169 -27.76 -3.66 -2.42
C GLY A 169 -26.27 -3.82 -2.11
N GLY A 170 -25.55 -2.72 -1.91
CA GLY A 170 -24.12 -2.73 -1.69
C GLY A 170 -23.27 -3.09 -2.91
N VAL A 171 -23.88 -3.11 -4.09
CA VAL A 171 -23.18 -3.35 -5.37
C VAL A 171 -23.01 -2.02 -6.10
N MET A 172 -21.77 -1.73 -6.49
CA MET A 172 -21.43 -0.60 -7.39
C MET A 172 -21.39 -1.07 -8.82
#